data_ac0e34b55a4024f1b4a2720c34093f8e
#
_entry.id   ac0e34b55a4024f1b4a2720c34093f8e
#
_cell.length_a   1.000
_cell.length_b   1.000
_cell.length_c   1.000
_cell.angle_alpha   90.00
_cell.angle_beta   90.00
_cell.angle_gamma   90.00
#
_symmetry.space_group_name_H-M   'P 1'
#
loop_
_entity.id
_entity.type
_entity.pdbx_description
1 polymer ?
#
loop_
_entity_poly.entity_id
_entity_poly.type
_entity_poly.pdbx_seq_one_letter_code
_entity_poly.pdbx_strand_id
1 'polypeptide(L)'
;MGTGTKPWIEHWDPDDDAFWEQRGRAVARRNITFSIFAEFLAFCVWVLWSVTAVSLNKAGFHFSTAQLFTLVALPTLVGATLRVPYTFAVARFGGRNWTTVSALLLLIPAGLLALMVSHPGTPYWALLLAAATAGFGGGNFASSMANISFFYPDKRKGVALGLNAAGGNVGVAVAQLVVPIVITWSAIAVVGGSQGRSGSMFLQNAGLFWMPFIVAAAICAWLFMDNLKVSQVPIREQAGIFRRKPTWIMSLLYIGTFGSFLGYSAGLPLLIKSQFPNVTLSVAYLGPLVGSLARPIGGWLSDRLDGARVTFASFGAMILAVAGVIFCLAHRTQPWAFAGFFASFLVLFVLTGIGNGSTFQMIPKAFQAHHLRAAAGAGEAGRLAALGAARVETAAALGFIAAIGAYGGWLIPQGYGVSTSLTGGPIAALWGLIAFYVVCLAVVRWNFLRPSPLSVESEPAFAGAGVGSSPQ
;
A
#
# COMPACT_ATOMS: atom_id res chain seq x y z
N MET A 1 30.67 21.15 -19.46
CA MET A 1 29.94 19.99 -18.96
C MET A 1 28.52 20.10 -19.49
N GLY A 2 28.16 19.27 -20.48
CA GLY A 2 26.86 19.37 -21.15
C GLY A 2 25.70 19.02 -20.21
N THR A 3 24.74 19.88 -20.09
CA THR A 3 23.45 19.70 -19.38
C THR A 3 22.51 18.73 -20.11
N GLY A 4 23.08 17.67 -20.70
CA GLY A 4 22.32 16.66 -21.44
C GLY A 4 21.50 15.81 -20.48
N THR A 5 20.18 15.99 -20.48
CA THR A 5 19.23 15.03 -19.89
C THR A 5 19.52 13.66 -20.47
N LYS A 6 19.75 12.66 -19.61
CA LYS A 6 19.94 11.27 -20.02
C LYS A 6 18.83 10.86 -21.00
N PRO A 7 19.14 10.36 -22.21
CA PRO A 7 18.15 10.05 -23.22
C PRO A 7 17.18 8.95 -22.74
N TRP A 8 15.96 8.96 -23.31
CA TRP A 8 15.01 7.89 -23.10
C TRP A 8 15.49 6.62 -23.79
N ILE A 9 15.25 5.47 -23.16
CA ILE A 9 15.49 4.17 -23.79
C ILE A 9 14.37 3.93 -24.80
N GLU A 10 14.68 3.92 -26.10
CA GLU A 10 13.71 3.80 -27.18
C GLU A 10 13.29 2.34 -27.41
N HIS A 11 14.27 1.44 -27.42
CA HIS A 11 14.05 0.01 -27.58
C HIS A 11 14.17 -0.70 -26.25
N TRP A 12 13.08 -1.35 -25.83
CA TRP A 12 13.00 -2.11 -24.59
C TRP A 12 12.08 -3.31 -24.79
N ASP A 13 12.65 -4.51 -24.81
CA ASP A 13 11.95 -5.78 -24.93
C ASP A 13 12.44 -6.76 -23.86
N PRO A 14 11.85 -6.73 -22.66
CA PRO A 14 12.29 -7.57 -21.55
C PRO A 14 11.90 -9.05 -21.73
N ASP A 15 10.94 -9.38 -22.62
CA ASP A 15 10.51 -10.75 -22.89
C ASP A 15 11.42 -11.46 -23.90
N ASP A 16 12.32 -10.75 -24.62
CA ASP A 16 13.44 -11.33 -25.37
C ASP A 16 14.53 -11.79 -24.39
N ASP A 17 14.74 -13.10 -24.29
CA ASP A 17 15.71 -13.70 -23.37
C ASP A 17 17.16 -13.22 -23.65
N ALA A 18 17.54 -13.00 -24.92
CA ALA A 18 18.88 -12.52 -25.29
C ALA A 18 19.09 -11.06 -24.85
N PHE A 19 18.14 -10.18 -25.13
CA PHE A 19 18.16 -8.80 -24.66
C PHE A 19 18.17 -8.73 -23.14
N TRP A 20 17.36 -9.58 -22.48
CA TRP A 20 17.26 -9.62 -21.02
C TRP A 20 18.58 -9.94 -20.34
N GLU A 21 19.25 -11.01 -20.78
CA GLU A 21 20.53 -11.43 -20.14
C GLU A 21 21.68 -10.48 -20.47
N GLN A 22 21.74 -9.90 -21.67
CA GLN A 22 22.83 -8.98 -22.07
C GLN A 22 22.72 -7.60 -21.40
N ARG A 23 21.52 -7.04 -21.28
CA ARG A 23 21.30 -5.64 -20.85
C ARG A 23 20.11 -5.44 -19.93
N GLY A 24 18.98 -6.04 -20.23
CA GLY A 24 17.69 -5.79 -19.60
C GLY A 24 17.73 -5.98 -18.10
N ARG A 25 18.29 -7.10 -17.63
CA ARG A 25 18.39 -7.47 -16.21
C ARG A 25 19.16 -6.46 -15.38
N ALA A 26 20.29 -5.95 -15.86
CA ALA A 26 21.10 -4.98 -15.12
C ALA A 26 20.38 -3.63 -14.98
N VAL A 27 19.76 -3.15 -16.05
CA VAL A 27 18.99 -1.91 -16.06
C VAL A 27 17.76 -2.03 -15.18
N ALA A 28 16.99 -3.13 -15.29
CA ALA A 28 15.80 -3.38 -14.48
C ALA A 28 16.15 -3.44 -12.98
N ARG A 29 17.24 -4.17 -12.61
CA ARG A 29 17.71 -4.25 -11.22
C ARG A 29 18.09 -2.88 -10.65
N ARG A 30 18.77 -2.06 -11.42
CA ARG A 30 19.12 -0.69 -11.00
C ARG A 30 17.87 0.15 -10.77
N ASN A 31 16.93 0.13 -11.70
CA ASN A 31 15.69 0.90 -11.60
C ASN A 31 14.82 0.48 -10.40
N ILE A 32 14.65 -0.82 -10.14
CA ILE A 32 13.88 -1.29 -8.98
C ILE A 32 14.55 -0.92 -7.66
N THR A 33 15.88 -0.96 -7.57
CA THR A 33 16.59 -0.60 -6.34
C THR A 33 16.31 0.84 -5.93
N PHE A 34 16.40 1.79 -6.85
CA PHE A 34 16.14 3.20 -6.54
C PHE A 34 14.65 3.52 -6.48
N SER A 35 13.81 2.78 -7.18
CA SER A 35 12.35 2.82 -7.02
C SER A 35 11.94 2.42 -5.60
N ILE A 36 12.47 1.31 -5.08
CA ILE A 36 12.23 0.86 -3.70
C ILE A 36 12.70 1.91 -2.70
N PHE A 37 13.88 2.50 -2.90
CA PHE A 37 14.39 3.51 -1.99
C PHE A 37 13.50 4.76 -1.93
N ALA A 38 13.07 5.27 -3.08
CA ALA A 38 12.15 6.42 -3.14
C ALA A 38 10.78 6.08 -2.54
N GLU A 39 10.25 4.89 -2.82
CA GLU A 39 8.96 4.42 -2.31
C GLU A 39 8.99 4.17 -0.80
N PHE A 40 10.07 3.60 -0.29
CA PHE A 40 10.31 3.43 1.15
C PHE A 40 10.19 4.77 1.89
N LEU A 41 10.88 5.82 1.41
CA LEU A 41 10.80 7.15 2.01
C LEU A 41 9.41 7.78 1.85
N ALA A 42 8.75 7.53 0.73
CA ALA A 42 7.37 7.98 0.50
C ALA A 42 6.42 7.39 1.55
N PHE A 43 6.55 6.11 1.88
CA PHE A 43 5.77 5.46 2.93
C PHE A 43 6.15 5.93 4.33
N CYS A 44 7.46 6.19 4.59
CA CYS A 44 7.87 6.81 5.85
C CYS A 44 7.14 8.15 6.08
N VAL A 45 7.18 9.05 5.09
CA VAL A 45 6.57 10.38 5.18
C VAL A 45 5.05 10.27 5.27
N TRP A 46 4.44 9.35 4.52
CA TRP A 46 3.00 9.15 4.50
C TRP A 46 2.41 8.85 5.88
N VAL A 47 3.14 8.11 6.73
CA VAL A 47 2.66 7.66 8.04
C VAL A 47 3.20 8.47 9.22
N LEU A 48 3.94 9.56 8.98
CA LEU A 48 4.52 10.37 10.07
C LEU A 48 3.48 10.80 11.11
N TRP A 49 2.28 11.18 10.65
CA TRP A 49 1.21 11.61 11.53
C TRP A 49 0.68 10.50 12.44
N SER A 50 0.80 9.21 12.05
CA SER A 50 0.35 8.08 12.88
C SER A 50 1.09 7.98 14.21
N VAL A 51 2.34 8.42 14.23
CA VAL A 51 3.21 8.39 15.43
C VAL A 51 3.28 9.77 16.08
N THR A 52 3.40 10.83 15.28
CA THR A 52 3.52 12.19 15.79
C THR A 52 2.26 12.63 16.55
N ALA A 53 1.07 12.27 16.05
CA ALA A 53 -0.21 12.62 16.68
C ALA A 53 -0.33 12.13 18.13
N VAL A 54 0.29 11.00 18.45
CA VAL A 54 0.30 10.43 19.82
C VAL A 54 0.98 11.36 20.83
N SER A 55 1.94 12.15 20.38
CA SER A 55 2.75 13.04 21.23
C SER A 55 2.27 14.49 21.26
N LEU A 56 1.33 14.88 20.39
CA LEU A 56 0.88 16.28 20.29
C LEU A 56 0.36 16.83 21.62
N ASN A 57 -0.54 16.12 22.30
CA ASN A 57 -1.09 16.62 23.56
C ASN A 57 -0.04 16.70 24.68
N LYS A 58 1.01 15.86 24.64
CA LYS A 58 2.14 15.99 25.56
C LYS A 58 3.03 17.19 25.25
N ALA A 59 3.05 17.61 23.99
CA ALA A 59 3.79 18.78 23.53
C ALA A 59 3.05 20.11 23.76
N GLY A 60 1.86 20.08 24.37
CA GLY A 60 1.08 21.28 24.72
C GLY A 60 -0.08 21.57 23.79
N PHE A 61 -0.38 20.70 22.82
CA PHE A 61 -1.62 20.77 22.06
C PHE A 61 -2.79 20.18 22.86
N HIS A 62 -4.02 20.64 22.57
CA HIS A 62 -5.22 20.20 23.28
C HIS A 62 -6.28 19.68 22.30
N PHE A 63 -6.00 18.53 21.69
CA PHE A 63 -6.90 17.91 20.74
C PHE A 63 -7.67 16.74 21.35
N SER A 64 -8.93 16.60 20.96
CA SER A 64 -9.72 15.43 21.29
C SER A 64 -9.18 14.17 20.57
N THR A 65 -9.51 13.02 21.11
CA THR A 65 -9.13 11.73 20.47
C THR A 65 -9.62 11.64 19.02
N ALA A 66 -10.85 12.12 18.74
CA ALA A 66 -11.39 12.13 17.38
C ALA A 66 -10.58 13.04 16.45
N GLN A 67 -10.18 14.23 16.90
CA GLN A 67 -9.31 15.13 16.14
C GLN A 67 -7.95 14.49 15.83
N LEU A 68 -7.34 13.79 16.78
CA LEU A 68 -6.08 13.08 16.57
C LEU A 68 -6.24 11.94 15.54
N PHE A 69 -7.33 11.16 15.60
CA PHE A 69 -7.61 10.14 14.58
C PHE A 69 -7.84 10.75 13.19
N THR A 70 -8.46 11.92 13.10
CA THR A 70 -8.61 12.64 11.82
C THR A 70 -7.26 13.06 11.24
N LEU A 71 -6.33 13.58 12.05
CA LEU A 71 -4.96 13.90 11.63
C LEU A 71 -4.22 12.66 11.10
N VAL A 72 -4.41 11.52 11.76
CA VAL A 72 -3.81 10.24 11.35
C VAL A 72 -4.43 9.70 10.05
N ALA A 73 -5.73 9.88 9.87
CA ALA A 73 -6.48 9.35 8.73
C ALA A 73 -6.28 10.17 7.45
N LEU A 74 -6.17 11.49 7.56
CA LEU A 74 -6.17 12.41 6.42
C LEU A 74 -5.05 12.16 5.40
N PRO A 75 -3.79 11.86 5.78
CA PRO A 75 -2.75 11.48 4.83
C PRO A 75 -3.14 10.32 3.93
N THR A 76 -3.84 9.33 4.47
CA THR A 76 -4.21 8.14 3.70
C THR A 76 -5.35 8.43 2.73
N LEU A 77 -6.30 9.29 3.08
CA LEU A 77 -7.34 9.77 2.18
C LEU A 77 -6.73 10.48 0.96
N VAL A 78 -5.87 11.46 1.22
CA VAL A 78 -5.22 12.25 0.15
C VAL A 78 -4.31 11.35 -0.68
N GLY A 79 -3.53 10.47 -0.04
CA GLY A 79 -2.64 9.55 -0.73
C GLY A 79 -3.39 8.56 -1.63
N ALA A 80 -4.51 8.01 -1.18
CA ALA A 80 -5.38 7.16 -1.98
C ALA A 80 -5.90 7.90 -3.23
N THR A 81 -6.36 9.13 -3.06
CA THR A 81 -6.86 9.98 -4.16
C THR A 81 -5.74 10.30 -5.16
N LEU A 82 -4.55 10.65 -4.67
CA LEU A 82 -3.41 10.99 -5.53
C LEU A 82 -2.85 9.78 -6.30
N ARG A 83 -3.10 8.55 -5.88
CA ARG A 83 -2.73 7.36 -6.67
C ARG A 83 -3.31 7.37 -8.07
N VAL A 84 -4.53 7.92 -8.24
CA VAL A 84 -5.18 7.97 -9.56
C VAL A 84 -4.36 8.81 -10.54
N PRO A 85 -4.07 10.12 -10.33
CA PRO A 85 -3.24 10.89 -11.25
C PRO A 85 -1.78 10.37 -11.30
N TYR A 86 -1.22 9.85 -10.22
CA TYR A 86 0.15 9.31 -10.19
C TYR A 86 0.32 8.07 -11.06
N THR A 87 -0.72 7.24 -11.21
CA THR A 87 -0.70 6.09 -12.14
C THR A 87 -0.36 6.52 -13.57
N PHE A 88 -0.88 7.68 -13.99
CA PHE A 88 -0.67 8.19 -15.34
C PHE A 88 0.58 9.06 -15.50
N ALA A 89 1.20 9.45 -14.40
CA ALA A 89 2.34 10.37 -14.41
C ALA A 89 3.57 9.75 -15.10
N VAL A 90 3.79 8.44 -14.95
CA VAL A 90 4.89 7.72 -15.60
C VAL A 90 4.75 7.75 -17.12
N ALA A 91 3.53 7.55 -17.64
CA ALA A 91 3.27 7.61 -19.08
C ALA A 91 3.54 9.00 -19.67
N ARG A 92 3.32 10.08 -18.91
CA ARG A 92 3.50 11.45 -19.38
C ARG A 92 4.93 11.96 -19.19
N PHE A 93 5.54 11.73 -18.03
CA PHE A 93 6.81 12.34 -17.61
C PHE A 93 8.01 11.39 -17.67
N GLY A 94 7.77 10.09 -17.76
CA GLY A 94 8.77 9.03 -17.62
C GLY A 94 9.05 8.65 -16.16
N GLY A 95 9.49 7.41 -15.96
CA GLY A 95 9.67 6.84 -14.63
C GLY A 95 10.73 7.56 -13.80
N ARG A 96 11.93 7.81 -14.36
CA ARG A 96 13.01 8.55 -13.70
C ARG A 96 12.56 9.96 -13.29
N ASN A 97 12.04 10.72 -14.25
CA ASN A 97 11.69 12.11 -14.02
C ASN A 97 10.58 12.22 -12.96
N TRP A 98 9.56 11.37 -13.06
CA TRP A 98 8.47 11.38 -12.09
C TRP A 98 8.92 10.94 -10.70
N THR A 99 9.74 9.88 -10.58
CA THR A 99 10.28 9.44 -9.29
C THR A 99 11.11 10.54 -8.64
N THR A 100 11.91 11.28 -9.41
CA THR A 100 12.69 12.42 -8.89
C THR A 100 11.78 13.53 -8.36
N VAL A 101 10.80 13.96 -9.16
CA VAL A 101 9.87 15.02 -8.75
C VAL A 101 9.04 14.61 -7.56
N SER A 102 8.47 13.40 -7.59
CA SER A 102 7.62 12.91 -6.50
C SER A 102 8.41 12.65 -5.20
N ALA A 103 9.69 12.29 -5.28
CA ALA A 103 10.57 12.26 -4.12
C ALA A 103 10.79 13.67 -3.55
N LEU A 104 11.12 14.68 -4.37
CA LEU A 104 11.29 16.06 -3.90
C LEU A 104 10.00 16.64 -3.29
N LEU A 105 8.82 16.27 -3.80
CA LEU A 105 7.54 16.68 -3.22
C LEU A 105 7.39 16.23 -1.75
N LEU A 106 8.08 15.19 -1.30
CA LEU A 106 8.05 14.74 0.09
C LEU A 106 8.70 15.71 1.07
N LEU A 107 9.55 16.64 0.59
CA LEU A 107 10.09 17.72 1.42
C LEU A 107 9.00 18.65 1.96
N ILE A 108 7.91 18.82 1.21
CA ILE A 108 6.78 19.67 1.61
C ILE A 108 6.12 19.15 2.89
N PRO A 109 5.59 17.90 2.95
CA PRO A 109 4.98 17.39 4.18
C PRO A 109 5.98 17.24 5.32
N ALA A 110 7.23 16.86 5.06
CA ALA A 110 8.25 16.75 6.09
C ALA A 110 8.56 18.13 6.73
N GLY A 111 8.72 19.16 5.89
CA GLY A 111 8.96 20.53 6.35
C GLY A 111 7.74 21.16 7.03
N LEU A 112 6.53 20.98 6.46
CA LEU A 112 5.31 21.49 7.07
C LEU A 112 5.02 20.82 8.42
N LEU A 113 5.21 19.51 8.52
CA LEU A 113 5.07 18.82 9.82
C LEU A 113 6.04 19.44 10.82
N ALA A 114 7.32 19.55 10.48
CA ALA A 114 8.34 20.11 11.38
C ALA A 114 7.97 21.54 11.82
N LEU A 115 7.53 22.38 10.88
CA LEU A 115 7.16 23.77 11.18
C LEU A 115 5.90 23.85 12.05
N MET A 116 4.84 23.11 11.72
CA MET A 116 3.55 23.23 12.39
C MET A 116 3.57 22.66 13.82
N VAL A 117 4.32 21.56 14.06
CA VAL A 117 4.41 20.98 15.42
C VAL A 117 5.40 21.71 16.32
N SER A 118 6.20 22.63 15.80
CA SER A 118 7.15 23.43 16.59
C SER A 118 6.48 24.40 17.55
N HIS A 119 5.22 24.78 17.29
CA HIS A 119 4.49 25.78 18.06
C HIS A 119 3.15 25.21 18.52
N PRO A 120 2.94 24.97 19.82
CA PRO A 120 1.66 24.45 20.36
C PRO A 120 0.43 25.33 20.09
N GLY A 121 0.65 26.60 19.76
CA GLY A 121 -0.41 27.55 19.33
C GLY A 121 -0.85 27.39 17.87
N THR A 122 -0.25 26.46 17.11
CA THR A 122 -0.66 26.22 15.71
C THR A 122 -2.11 25.75 15.66
N PRO A 123 -2.98 26.43 14.89
CA PRO A 123 -4.39 26.08 14.81
C PRO A 123 -4.58 24.71 14.12
N TYR A 124 -5.63 24.00 14.54
CA TYR A 124 -5.92 22.64 14.07
C TYR A 124 -6.03 22.52 12.56
N TRP A 125 -6.63 23.51 11.86
CA TRP A 125 -6.74 23.51 10.39
C TRP A 125 -5.37 23.52 9.69
N ALA A 126 -4.36 24.19 10.27
CA ALA A 126 -3.02 24.22 9.70
C ALA A 126 -2.32 22.84 9.82
N LEU A 127 -2.53 22.15 10.95
CA LEU A 127 -2.09 20.77 11.12
C LEU A 127 -2.80 19.82 10.14
N LEU A 128 -4.10 20.03 9.87
CA LEU A 128 -4.82 19.26 8.85
C LEU A 128 -4.24 19.48 7.45
N LEU A 129 -3.90 20.72 7.07
CA LEU A 129 -3.24 21.00 5.78
C LEU A 129 -1.87 20.29 5.69
N ALA A 130 -1.07 20.40 6.76
CA ALA A 130 0.22 19.71 6.81
C ALA A 130 0.04 18.16 6.71
N ALA A 131 -0.95 17.60 7.40
CA ALA A 131 -1.29 16.19 7.33
C ALA A 131 -1.76 15.78 5.91
N ALA A 132 -2.58 16.60 5.27
CA ALA A 132 -3.03 16.35 3.90
C ALA A 132 -1.86 16.23 2.90
N THR A 133 -0.84 17.10 3.02
CA THR A 133 0.34 17.04 2.14
C THR A 133 1.15 15.75 2.28
N ALA A 134 1.10 15.07 3.45
CA ALA A 134 1.75 13.78 3.62
C ALA A 134 1.18 12.70 2.65
N GLY A 135 -0.02 12.92 2.13
CA GLY A 135 -0.60 12.12 1.07
C GLY A 135 0.24 12.04 -0.22
N PHE A 136 1.14 13.01 -0.47
CA PHE A 136 2.09 12.92 -1.60
C PHE A 136 2.90 11.62 -1.56
N GLY A 137 3.29 11.14 -0.37
CA GLY A 137 3.94 9.85 -0.21
C GLY A 137 3.06 8.67 -0.63
N GLY A 138 1.77 8.71 -0.26
CA GLY A 138 0.83 7.64 -0.60
C GLY A 138 0.59 7.46 -2.10
N GLY A 139 0.70 8.55 -2.89
CA GLY A 139 0.58 8.53 -4.34
C GLY A 139 1.70 7.75 -5.03
N ASN A 140 2.92 7.77 -4.48
CA ASN A 140 4.11 7.17 -5.10
C ASN A 140 3.97 5.68 -5.37
N PHE A 141 3.22 4.95 -4.57
CA PHE A 141 2.99 3.52 -4.80
C PHE A 141 2.48 3.22 -6.21
N ALA A 142 1.49 3.98 -6.67
CA ALA A 142 0.88 3.74 -7.97
C ALA A 142 1.85 3.99 -9.13
N SER A 143 2.58 5.10 -9.10
CA SER A 143 3.58 5.42 -10.13
C SER A 143 4.79 4.49 -10.11
N SER A 144 5.26 4.10 -8.92
CA SER A 144 6.36 3.15 -8.74
C SER A 144 6.01 1.78 -9.32
N MET A 145 4.82 1.24 -8.98
CA MET A 145 4.34 -0.03 -9.51
C MET A 145 4.15 0.01 -11.03
N ALA A 146 3.57 1.09 -11.57
CA ALA A 146 3.42 1.27 -13.00
C ALA A 146 4.78 1.31 -13.70
N ASN A 147 5.74 2.09 -13.19
CA ASN A 147 7.08 2.19 -13.75
C ASN A 147 7.80 0.83 -13.81
N ILE A 148 7.89 0.14 -12.66
CA ILE A 148 8.61 -1.12 -12.57
C ILE A 148 7.97 -2.23 -13.41
N SER A 149 6.66 -2.19 -13.65
CA SER A 149 5.97 -3.16 -14.50
C SER A 149 6.49 -3.19 -15.94
N PHE A 150 7.02 -2.07 -16.46
CA PHE A 150 7.59 -1.99 -17.82
C PHE A 150 9.02 -2.52 -17.89
N PHE A 151 9.76 -2.55 -16.77
CA PHE A 151 11.16 -2.99 -16.77
C PHE A 151 11.33 -4.51 -16.77
N TYR A 152 10.33 -5.28 -16.34
CA TYR A 152 10.48 -6.72 -16.12
C TYR A 152 9.67 -7.55 -17.09
N PRO A 153 10.23 -8.73 -17.53
CA PRO A 153 9.51 -9.68 -18.36
C PRO A 153 8.28 -10.24 -17.63
N ASP A 154 7.26 -10.64 -18.37
CA ASP A 154 6.00 -11.14 -17.81
C ASP A 154 6.21 -12.28 -16.80
N LYS A 155 7.15 -13.19 -17.08
CA LYS A 155 7.51 -14.32 -16.19
C LYS A 155 8.04 -13.88 -14.81
N ARG A 156 8.67 -12.70 -14.70
CA ARG A 156 9.33 -12.18 -13.47
C ARG A 156 8.63 -10.94 -12.88
N LYS A 157 7.66 -10.39 -13.60
CA LYS A 157 6.96 -9.15 -13.23
C LYS A 157 6.30 -9.22 -11.86
N GLY A 158 5.63 -10.33 -11.54
CA GLY A 158 4.97 -10.51 -10.25
C GLY A 158 5.93 -10.44 -9.06
N VAL A 159 7.11 -11.08 -9.18
CA VAL A 159 8.15 -11.03 -8.13
C VAL A 159 8.71 -9.62 -7.98
N ALA A 160 9.00 -8.93 -9.09
CA ALA A 160 9.53 -7.57 -9.07
C ALA A 160 8.54 -6.59 -8.43
N LEU A 161 7.27 -6.63 -8.82
CA LEU A 161 6.23 -5.80 -8.23
C LEU A 161 5.98 -6.14 -6.76
N GLY A 162 6.04 -7.42 -6.40
CA GLY A 162 5.95 -7.86 -5.01
C GLY A 162 7.09 -7.31 -4.16
N LEU A 163 8.33 -7.36 -4.65
CA LEU A 163 9.51 -6.82 -3.97
C LEU A 163 9.44 -5.30 -3.83
N ASN A 164 9.06 -4.59 -4.90
CA ASN A 164 8.90 -3.14 -4.88
C ASN A 164 7.87 -2.73 -3.81
N ALA A 165 6.70 -3.35 -3.82
CA ALA A 165 5.65 -3.06 -2.86
C ALA A 165 6.02 -3.43 -1.40
N ALA A 166 6.73 -4.53 -1.18
CA ALA A 166 7.19 -4.91 0.15
C ALA A 166 8.22 -3.92 0.70
N GLY A 167 9.15 -3.47 -0.18
CA GLY A 167 10.15 -2.46 0.18
C GLY A 167 9.52 -1.14 0.62
N GLY A 168 8.49 -0.66 -0.09
CA GLY A 168 7.71 0.51 0.32
C GLY A 168 7.02 0.31 1.67
N ASN A 169 6.30 -0.80 1.83
CA ASN A 169 5.53 -1.08 3.05
C ASN A 169 6.41 -1.16 4.32
N VAL A 170 7.67 -1.63 4.21
CA VAL A 170 8.63 -1.64 5.33
C VAL A 170 8.89 -0.22 5.85
N GLY A 171 8.79 0.81 4.99
CA GLY A 171 8.92 2.22 5.39
C GLY A 171 7.93 2.62 6.50
N VAL A 172 6.73 2.04 6.52
CA VAL A 172 5.75 2.26 7.59
C VAL A 172 6.29 1.82 8.95
N ALA A 173 6.85 0.61 9.00
CA ALA A 173 7.41 0.06 10.24
C ALA A 173 8.63 0.87 10.69
N VAL A 174 9.51 1.23 9.76
CA VAL A 174 10.72 2.01 10.07
C VAL A 174 10.36 3.41 10.57
N ALA A 175 9.38 4.09 9.99
CA ALA A 175 8.91 5.38 10.50
C ALA A 175 8.36 5.26 11.93
N GLN A 176 7.58 4.23 12.21
CA GLN A 176 7.03 3.99 13.56
C GLN A 176 8.08 3.61 14.59
N LEU A 177 9.17 2.99 14.18
CA LEU A 177 10.32 2.69 15.04
C LEU A 177 11.19 3.93 15.28
N VAL A 178 11.51 4.67 14.20
CA VAL A 178 12.50 5.76 14.23
C VAL A 178 11.93 7.04 14.83
N VAL A 179 10.69 7.42 14.51
CA VAL A 179 10.12 8.70 14.97
C VAL A 179 10.10 8.84 16.50
N PRO A 180 9.67 7.85 17.31
CA PRO A 180 9.72 7.95 18.77
C PRO A 180 11.14 8.17 19.33
N ILE A 181 12.17 7.72 18.60
CA ILE A 181 13.57 7.88 18.98
C ILE A 181 14.06 9.29 18.63
N VAL A 182 13.88 9.72 17.38
CA VAL A 182 14.46 10.99 16.90
C VAL A 182 13.82 12.22 17.52
N ILE A 183 12.57 12.14 17.96
CA ILE A 183 11.92 13.24 18.69
C ILE A 183 12.51 13.50 20.07
N THR A 184 13.38 12.62 20.58
CA THR A 184 14.14 12.83 21.83
C THR A 184 15.51 13.48 21.60
N TRP A 185 15.97 13.64 20.35
CA TRP A 185 17.30 14.13 20.01
C TRP A 185 17.33 15.65 19.89
N SER A 186 18.10 16.32 20.73
CA SER A 186 18.30 17.77 20.64
C SER A 186 19.17 18.20 19.45
N ALA A 187 20.03 17.33 18.96
CA ALA A 187 21.01 17.63 17.91
C ALA A 187 20.41 17.94 16.52
N ILE A 188 19.18 17.50 16.24
CA ILE A 188 18.52 17.70 14.93
C ILE A 188 17.57 18.91 14.96
N ALA A 189 17.29 19.48 16.12
CA ALA A 189 16.32 20.56 16.28
C ALA A 189 16.83 21.89 15.71
N VAL A 190 16.84 22.01 14.38
CA VAL A 190 17.27 23.24 13.68
C VAL A 190 16.17 24.31 13.69
N VAL A 191 14.88 23.90 13.78
CA VAL A 191 13.73 24.77 13.76
C VAL A 191 12.87 24.47 14.99
N GLY A 192 12.42 25.53 15.69
CA GLY A 192 11.64 25.41 16.93
C GLY A 192 12.49 25.04 18.14
N GLY A 193 11.87 25.11 19.31
CA GLY A 193 12.47 24.74 20.61
C GLY A 193 12.07 23.33 21.03
N SER A 194 12.47 22.96 22.25
CA SER A 194 11.97 21.78 22.94
C SER A 194 10.52 21.98 23.38
N GLN A 195 9.71 20.93 23.31
CA GLN A 195 8.31 20.92 23.72
C GLN A 195 8.09 19.93 24.88
N GLY A 196 6.98 20.12 25.59
CA GLY A 196 6.60 19.28 26.72
C GLY A 196 6.99 19.87 28.10
N ARG A 197 6.42 19.31 29.19
CA ARG A 197 6.59 19.80 30.55
C ARG A 197 8.05 19.88 31.02
N SER A 198 8.95 19.05 30.48
CA SER A 198 10.38 19.01 30.84
C SER A 198 11.28 19.55 29.75
N GLY A 199 10.76 20.08 28.65
CA GLY A 199 11.57 20.55 27.52
C GLY A 199 12.38 19.45 26.81
N SER A 200 11.99 18.19 26.94
CA SER A 200 12.75 17.01 26.46
C SER A 200 12.23 16.43 25.15
N MET A 201 11.29 17.09 24.48
CA MET A 201 10.67 16.59 23.26
C MET A 201 10.86 17.57 22.10
N PHE A 202 11.29 17.06 20.94
CA PHE A 202 11.57 17.81 19.72
C PHE A 202 10.74 17.23 18.57
N LEU A 203 9.41 17.49 18.57
CA LEU A 203 8.48 16.90 17.59
C LEU A 203 8.84 17.24 16.14
N GLN A 204 9.45 18.40 15.89
CA GLN A 204 9.91 18.81 14.56
C GLN A 204 10.90 17.81 13.94
N ASN A 205 11.62 17.05 14.76
CA ASN A 205 12.56 16.04 14.27
C ASN A 205 11.84 14.89 13.54
N ALA A 206 10.56 14.66 13.82
CA ALA A 206 9.75 13.68 13.08
C ALA A 206 9.70 13.98 11.58
N GLY A 207 9.78 15.25 11.18
CA GLY A 207 9.88 15.66 9.77
C GLY A 207 11.33 15.85 9.32
N LEU A 208 12.12 16.61 10.09
CA LEU A 208 13.49 17.02 9.71
C LEU A 208 14.43 15.83 9.44
N PHE A 209 14.30 14.77 10.22
CA PHE A 209 15.15 13.57 10.09
C PHE A 209 15.13 12.96 8.68
N TRP A 210 13.97 12.98 8.01
CA TRP A 210 13.83 12.34 6.70
C TRP A 210 14.31 13.20 5.54
N MET A 211 14.43 14.53 5.71
CA MET A 211 14.74 15.45 4.61
C MET A 211 16.07 15.14 3.87
N PRO A 212 17.19 14.83 4.55
CA PRO A 212 18.43 14.48 3.85
C PRO A 212 18.29 13.20 3.00
N PHE A 213 17.57 12.20 3.51
CA PHE A 213 17.34 10.94 2.79
C PHE A 213 16.41 11.14 1.58
N ILE A 214 15.41 12.02 1.70
CA ILE A 214 14.53 12.41 0.60
C ILE A 214 15.33 13.06 -0.54
N VAL A 215 16.22 14.01 -0.21
CA VAL A 215 17.12 14.65 -1.19
C VAL A 215 18.03 13.60 -1.83
N ALA A 216 18.62 12.71 -1.03
CA ALA A 216 19.45 11.63 -1.54
C ALA A 216 18.69 10.70 -2.49
N ALA A 217 17.43 10.33 -2.17
CA ALA A 217 16.61 9.51 -3.04
C ALA A 217 16.29 10.21 -4.38
N ALA A 218 15.97 11.50 -4.35
CA ALA A 218 15.74 12.28 -5.55
C ALA A 218 16.99 12.36 -6.44
N ILE A 219 18.16 12.60 -5.85
CA ILE A 219 19.45 12.61 -6.56
C ILE A 219 19.75 11.23 -7.15
N CYS A 220 19.58 10.16 -6.36
CA CYS A 220 19.77 8.79 -6.84
C CYS A 220 18.81 8.44 -7.98
N ALA A 221 17.53 8.81 -7.87
CA ALA A 221 16.57 8.60 -8.95
C ALA A 221 16.99 9.31 -10.23
N TRP A 222 17.39 10.57 -10.12
CA TRP A 222 17.86 11.36 -11.27
C TRP A 222 19.12 10.78 -11.94
N LEU A 223 20.10 10.35 -11.16
CA LEU A 223 21.38 9.87 -11.68
C LEU A 223 21.30 8.43 -12.20
N PHE A 224 20.57 7.57 -11.52
CA PHE A 224 20.66 6.12 -11.73
C PHE A 224 19.45 5.50 -12.41
N MET A 225 18.25 6.09 -12.31
CA MET A 225 17.09 5.54 -13.00
C MET A 225 17.03 5.92 -14.48
N ASP A 226 16.16 5.29 -15.22
CA ASP A 226 15.96 5.46 -16.65
C ASP A 226 14.49 5.78 -16.98
N ASN A 227 14.27 6.45 -18.12
CA ASN A 227 12.97 6.62 -18.74
C ASN A 227 12.83 5.64 -19.91
N LEU A 228 11.72 4.92 -19.97
CA LEU A 228 11.38 4.01 -21.08
C LEU A 228 10.32 4.66 -21.98
N LYS A 229 10.56 4.65 -23.30
CA LYS A 229 9.58 5.18 -24.27
C LYS A 229 8.33 4.29 -24.36
N VAL A 230 8.48 3.01 -24.15
CA VAL A 230 7.37 2.03 -24.13
C VAL A 230 6.36 2.29 -22.99
N SER A 231 6.73 3.04 -21.97
CA SER A 231 5.81 3.42 -20.87
C SER A 231 4.81 4.53 -21.26
N GLN A 232 4.97 5.18 -22.41
CA GLN A 232 4.11 6.25 -22.90
C GLN A 232 2.82 5.70 -23.54
N VAL A 233 1.97 5.04 -22.74
CA VAL A 233 0.68 4.50 -23.20
C VAL A 233 -0.42 5.55 -23.10
N PRO A 234 -1.28 5.73 -24.13
CA PRO A 234 -2.38 6.69 -24.09
C PRO A 234 -3.36 6.40 -22.94
N ILE A 235 -3.70 7.43 -22.14
CA ILE A 235 -4.60 7.31 -20.98
C ILE A 235 -6.00 6.80 -21.38
N ARG A 236 -6.47 7.17 -22.59
CA ARG A 236 -7.80 6.78 -23.09
C ARG A 236 -7.99 5.26 -23.18
N GLU A 237 -6.94 4.54 -23.53
CA GLU A 237 -6.98 3.07 -23.64
C GLU A 237 -7.11 2.41 -22.26
N GLN A 238 -6.61 3.06 -21.21
CA GLN A 238 -6.65 2.58 -19.85
C GLN A 238 -8.00 2.82 -19.15
N ALA A 239 -8.80 3.78 -19.63
CA ALA A 239 -10.08 4.15 -19.01
C ALA A 239 -11.18 3.09 -19.15
N GLY A 240 -11.02 2.09 -20.02
CA GLY A 240 -11.96 0.97 -20.19
C GLY A 240 -12.21 0.17 -18.92
N ILE A 241 -11.24 0.13 -17.99
CA ILE A 241 -11.32 -0.63 -16.74
C ILE A 241 -12.50 -0.22 -15.84
N PHE A 242 -12.93 1.04 -15.88
CA PHE A 242 -14.03 1.54 -15.04
C PHE A 242 -15.39 0.90 -15.37
N ARG A 243 -15.53 0.35 -16.57
CA ARG A 243 -16.74 -0.37 -17.00
C ARG A 243 -16.68 -1.86 -16.69
N ARG A 244 -15.55 -2.37 -16.20
CA ARG A 244 -15.33 -3.79 -15.94
C ARG A 244 -15.75 -4.17 -14.53
N LYS A 245 -16.62 -5.17 -14.41
CA LYS A 245 -17.05 -5.73 -13.12
C LYS A 245 -15.89 -6.20 -12.23
N PRO A 246 -14.83 -6.87 -12.77
CA PRO A 246 -13.67 -7.27 -11.98
C PRO A 246 -13.00 -6.10 -11.25
N THR A 247 -12.95 -4.89 -11.84
CA THR A 247 -12.34 -3.71 -11.23
C THR A 247 -12.96 -3.40 -9.86
N TRP A 248 -14.28 -3.35 -9.78
CA TRP A 248 -15.01 -2.96 -8.56
C TRP A 248 -15.00 -4.06 -7.50
N ILE A 249 -15.14 -5.33 -7.93
CA ILE A 249 -15.06 -6.48 -7.02
C ILE A 249 -13.68 -6.54 -6.38
N MET A 250 -12.62 -6.47 -7.18
CA MET A 250 -11.25 -6.51 -6.67
C MET A 250 -10.91 -5.28 -5.83
N SER A 251 -11.45 -4.10 -6.16
CA SER A 251 -11.30 -2.89 -5.34
C SER A 251 -11.89 -3.08 -3.94
N LEU A 252 -13.10 -3.64 -3.85
CA LEU A 252 -13.74 -3.93 -2.56
C LEU A 252 -12.90 -4.91 -1.72
N LEU A 253 -12.45 -6.01 -2.32
CA LEU A 253 -11.60 -6.99 -1.63
C LEU A 253 -10.25 -6.39 -1.22
N TYR A 254 -9.72 -5.49 -2.03
CA TYR A 254 -8.44 -4.83 -1.74
C TYR A 254 -8.56 -3.77 -0.62
N ILE A 255 -9.73 -3.13 -0.45
CA ILE A 255 -10.04 -2.35 0.77
C ILE A 255 -9.95 -3.27 1.99
N GLY A 256 -10.52 -4.48 1.91
CA GLY A 256 -10.52 -5.45 3.00
C GLY A 256 -9.13 -5.97 3.38
N THR A 257 -8.20 -6.09 2.44
CA THR A 257 -6.86 -6.60 2.69
C THR A 257 -5.82 -5.48 2.83
N PHE A 258 -5.47 -4.80 1.75
CA PHE A 258 -4.50 -3.72 1.77
C PHE A 258 -4.97 -2.49 2.55
N GLY A 259 -6.24 -2.14 2.41
CA GLY A 259 -6.83 -1.03 3.15
C GLY A 259 -6.83 -1.28 4.65
N SER A 260 -7.08 -2.52 5.09
CA SER A 260 -6.98 -2.91 6.50
C SER A 260 -5.54 -2.85 7.00
N PHE A 261 -4.57 -3.33 6.21
CA PHE A 261 -3.15 -3.17 6.55
C PHE A 261 -2.77 -1.71 6.79
N LEU A 262 -3.16 -0.81 5.88
CA LEU A 262 -2.88 0.62 6.01
C LEU A 262 -3.62 1.25 7.20
N GLY A 263 -4.90 0.91 7.38
CA GLY A 263 -5.72 1.46 8.44
C GLY A 263 -5.25 1.04 9.83
N TYR A 264 -4.88 -0.22 9.99
CA TYR A 264 -4.26 -0.69 11.23
C TYR A 264 -2.89 -0.06 11.45
N SER A 265 -2.06 0.02 10.40
CA SER A 265 -0.76 0.67 10.50
C SER A 265 -0.87 2.13 10.93
N ALA A 266 -1.81 2.88 10.36
CA ALA A 266 -2.02 4.28 10.71
C ALA A 266 -2.63 4.44 12.11
N GLY A 267 -3.64 3.63 12.45
CA GLY A 267 -4.44 3.80 13.67
C GLY A 267 -3.87 3.17 14.93
N LEU A 268 -3.06 2.09 14.82
CA LEU A 268 -2.63 1.30 15.98
C LEU A 268 -1.84 2.09 17.03
N PRO A 269 -0.86 2.97 16.69
CA PRO A 269 -0.13 3.72 17.72
C PRO A 269 -1.06 4.57 18.60
N LEU A 270 -2.00 5.27 17.97
CA LEU A 270 -2.96 6.10 18.70
C LEU A 270 -3.99 5.25 19.46
N LEU A 271 -4.41 4.12 18.90
CA LEU A 271 -5.32 3.19 19.54
C LEU A 271 -4.69 2.57 20.81
N ILE A 272 -3.42 2.12 20.73
CA ILE A 272 -2.68 1.66 21.92
C ILE A 272 -2.70 2.74 22.97
N LYS A 273 -2.35 3.97 22.62
CA LYS A 273 -2.20 5.04 23.63
C LYS A 273 -3.52 5.49 24.22
N SER A 274 -4.62 5.44 23.47
CA SER A 274 -5.95 5.77 23.95
C SER A 274 -6.57 4.70 24.85
N GLN A 275 -6.26 3.41 24.61
CA GLN A 275 -6.85 2.30 25.36
C GLN A 275 -5.94 1.78 26.48
N PHE A 276 -4.61 1.88 26.31
CA PHE A 276 -3.58 1.43 27.23
C PHE A 276 -2.54 2.55 27.47
N PRO A 277 -2.89 3.64 28.20
CA PRO A 277 -2.05 4.84 28.30
C PRO A 277 -0.67 4.60 28.91
N ASN A 278 -0.53 3.57 29.74
CA ASN A 278 0.72 3.23 30.42
C ASN A 278 1.71 2.42 29.56
N VAL A 279 1.27 1.94 28.37
CA VAL A 279 2.10 1.14 27.49
C VAL A 279 2.97 2.05 26.62
N THR A 280 4.23 1.64 26.41
CA THR A 280 5.15 2.31 25.48
C THR A 280 4.80 2.00 24.03
N LEU A 281 5.09 2.96 23.12
CA LEU A 281 4.83 2.75 21.69
C LEU A 281 5.93 1.94 20.99
N SER A 282 6.96 1.52 21.72
CA SER A 282 8.12 0.81 21.18
C SER A 282 7.81 -0.52 20.46
N VAL A 283 6.61 -1.04 20.62
CA VAL A 283 6.16 -2.29 19.96
C VAL A 283 5.27 -2.05 18.73
N ALA A 284 4.76 -0.83 18.52
CA ALA A 284 3.76 -0.57 17.48
C ALA A 284 4.26 -0.88 16.05
N TYR A 285 5.56 -0.66 15.77
CA TYR A 285 6.19 -0.93 14.48
C TYR A 285 6.16 -2.41 14.08
N LEU A 286 6.06 -3.33 15.05
CA LEU A 286 6.04 -4.77 14.77
C LEU A 286 4.84 -5.18 13.93
N GLY A 287 3.69 -4.52 14.09
CA GLY A 287 2.51 -4.77 13.28
C GLY A 287 2.76 -4.59 11.78
N PRO A 288 3.06 -3.36 11.31
CA PRO A 288 3.39 -3.13 9.90
C PRO A 288 4.58 -3.95 9.40
N LEU A 289 5.57 -4.23 10.25
CA LEU A 289 6.72 -5.04 9.87
C LEU A 289 6.29 -6.47 9.51
N VAL A 290 5.59 -7.16 10.40
CA VAL A 290 5.17 -8.56 10.15
C VAL A 290 4.16 -8.63 8.99
N GLY A 291 3.27 -7.66 8.86
CA GLY A 291 2.34 -7.59 7.74
C GLY A 291 3.04 -7.38 6.39
N SER A 292 4.07 -6.55 6.34
CA SER A 292 4.88 -6.34 5.14
C SER A 292 5.63 -7.60 4.73
N LEU A 293 6.21 -8.32 5.70
CA LEU A 293 6.93 -9.58 5.48
C LEU A 293 5.98 -10.74 5.12
N ALA A 294 4.75 -10.73 5.60
CA ALA A 294 3.73 -11.73 5.28
C ALA A 294 3.19 -11.62 3.85
N ARG A 295 3.31 -10.46 3.19
CA ARG A 295 2.77 -10.24 1.85
C ARG A 295 3.35 -11.15 0.77
N PRO A 296 4.67 -11.35 0.65
CA PRO A 296 5.24 -12.34 -0.28
C PRO A 296 4.78 -13.78 0.01
N ILE A 297 4.59 -14.12 1.30
CA ILE A 297 4.07 -15.43 1.70
C ILE A 297 2.66 -15.64 1.18
N GLY A 298 1.81 -14.60 1.23
CA GLY A 298 0.46 -14.63 0.67
C GLY A 298 0.45 -14.87 -0.83
N GLY A 299 1.38 -14.26 -1.57
CA GLY A 299 1.59 -14.50 -3.00
C GLY A 299 1.98 -15.96 -3.27
N TRP A 300 3.01 -16.45 -2.60
CA TRP A 300 3.47 -17.83 -2.73
C TRP A 300 2.38 -18.87 -2.37
N LEU A 301 1.61 -18.60 -1.33
CA LEU A 301 0.51 -19.47 -0.92
C LEU A 301 -0.61 -19.50 -1.97
N SER A 302 -0.86 -18.35 -2.63
CA SER A 302 -1.85 -18.24 -3.71
C SER A 302 -1.46 -19.01 -4.98
N ASP A 303 -0.17 -19.16 -5.23
CA ASP A 303 0.31 -19.98 -6.37
C ASP A 303 0.05 -21.46 -6.13
N ARG A 304 0.02 -21.91 -4.87
CA ARG A 304 -0.16 -23.32 -4.49
C ARG A 304 -1.60 -23.72 -4.18
N LEU A 305 -2.36 -22.84 -3.52
CA LEU A 305 -3.69 -23.17 -2.97
C LEU A 305 -4.86 -22.46 -3.67
N ASP A 306 -4.58 -21.65 -4.68
CA ASP A 306 -5.47 -20.68 -5.31
C ASP A 306 -5.73 -19.42 -4.46
N GLY A 307 -5.57 -18.24 -5.10
CA GLY A 307 -5.69 -16.94 -4.45
C GLY A 307 -7.06 -16.69 -3.82
N ALA A 308 -8.14 -17.21 -4.41
CA ALA A 308 -9.49 -17.05 -3.86
C ALA A 308 -9.68 -17.80 -2.56
N ARG A 309 -9.14 -19.02 -2.44
CA ARG A 309 -9.20 -19.82 -1.21
C ARG A 309 -8.37 -19.17 -0.10
N VAL A 310 -7.16 -18.70 -0.42
CA VAL A 310 -6.29 -17.99 0.53
C VAL A 310 -6.95 -16.70 1.02
N THR A 311 -7.52 -15.90 0.12
CA THR A 311 -8.23 -14.67 0.46
C THR A 311 -9.45 -14.94 1.34
N PHE A 312 -10.24 -15.98 1.03
CA PHE A 312 -11.39 -16.39 1.81
C PHE A 312 -10.99 -16.78 3.24
N ALA A 313 -9.97 -17.65 3.37
CA ALA A 313 -9.46 -18.08 4.68
C ALA A 313 -8.91 -16.89 5.48
N SER A 314 -8.20 -15.96 4.81
CA SER A 314 -7.67 -14.74 5.45
C SER A 314 -8.79 -13.88 6.04
N PHE A 315 -9.89 -13.61 5.32
CA PHE A 315 -11.01 -12.84 5.86
C PHE A 315 -11.70 -13.57 7.03
N GLY A 316 -11.87 -14.89 6.94
CA GLY A 316 -12.44 -15.68 8.05
C GLY A 316 -11.60 -15.58 9.32
N ALA A 317 -10.28 -15.73 9.19
CA ALA A 317 -9.35 -15.59 10.31
C ALA A 317 -9.28 -14.15 10.84
N MET A 318 -9.38 -13.13 9.97
CA MET A 318 -9.42 -11.73 10.38
C MET A 318 -10.65 -11.42 11.24
N ILE A 319 -11.81 -12.00 10.95
CA ILE A 319 -13.01 -11.86 11.79
C ILE A 319 -12.73 -12.38 13.20
N LEU A 320 -12.12 -13.57 13.33
CA LEU A 320 -11.77 -14.13 14.63
C LEU A 320 -10.75 -13.27 15.38
N ALA A 321 -9.76 -12.75 14.67
CA ALA A 321 -8.75 -11.88 15.27
C ALA A 321 -9.32 -10.55 15.75
N VAL A 322 -10.27 -9.92 14.98
CA VAL A 322 -10.98 -8.71 15.44
C VAL A 322 -11.86 -9.01 16.66
N ALA A 323 -12.52 -10.17 16.70
CA ALA A 323 -13.26 -10.61 17.88
C ALA A 323 -12.35 -10.73 19.10
N GLY A 324 -11.11 -11.26 18.92
CA GLY A 324 -10.08 -11.29 19.97
C GLY A 324 -9.69 -9.88 20.45
N VAL A 325 -9.54 -8.91 19.54
CA VAL A 325 -9.29 -7.51 19.90
C VAL A 325 -10.43 -6.95 20.74
N ILE A 326 -11.70 -7.16 20.33
CA ILE A 326 -12.89 -6.70 21.06
C ILE A 326 -12.92 -7.33 22.45
N PHE A 327 -12.66 -8.63 22.56
CA PHE A 327 -12.63 -9.35 23.85
C PHE A 327 -11.58 -8.73 24.80
N CYS A 328 -10.36 -8.48 24.31
CA CYS A 328 -9.30 -7.86 25.12
C CYS A 328 -9.63 -6.43 25.52
N LEU A 329 -10.26 -5.64 24.65
CA LEU A 329 -10.69 -4.28 24.97
C LEU A 329 -11.83 -4.25 26.01
N ALA A 330 -12.73 -5.21 25.98
CA ALA A 330 -13.78 -5.36 26.99
C ALA A 330 -13.19 -5.66 28.39
N HIS A 331 -12.03 -6.32 28.42
CA HIS A 331 -11.31 -6.68 29.66
C HIS A 331 -10.04 -5.86 29.87
N ARG A 332 -9.96 -4.61 29.36
CA ARG A 332 -8.75 -3.80 29.33
C ARG A 332 -8.09 -3.51 30.70
N THR A 333 -8.80 -3.70 31.78
CA THR A 333 -8.29 -3.56 33.16
C THR A 333 -7.48 -4.77 33.64
N GLN A 334 -7.55 -5.89 32.93
CA GLN A 334 -6.83 -7.10 33.28
C GLN A 334 -5.36 -7.01 32.85
N PRO A 335 -4.42 -7.56 33.65
CA PRO A 335 -2.97 -7.51 33.33
C PRO A 335 -2.60 -8.12 31.98
N TRP A 336 -3.32 -9.18 31.54
CA TRP A 336 -3.09 -9.86 30.27
C TRP A 336 -3.71 -9.17 29.05
N ALA A 337 -4.62 -8.19 29.27
CA ALA A 337 -5.44 -7.64 28.19
C ALA A 337 -4.62 -6.98 27.09
N PHE A 338 -3.56 -6.23 27.43
CA PHE A 338 -2.68 -5.63 26.43
C PHE A 338 -1.94 -6.68 25.60
N ALA A 339 -1.41 -7.73 26.23
CA ALA A 339 -0.70 -8.79 25.51
C ALA A 339 -1.62 -9.51 24.52
N GLY A 340 -2.86 -9.85 24.94
CA GLY A 340 -3.86 -10.45 24.06
C GLY A 340 -4.31 -9.52 22.94
N PHE A 341 -4.55 -8.25 23.24
CA PHE A 341 -4.86 -7.20 22.26
C PHE A 341 -3.76 -7.08 21.20
N PHE A 342 -2.51 -6.97 21.64
CA PHE A 342 -1.39 -6.79 20.74
C PHE A 342 -1.14 -8.05 19.89
N ALA A 343 -1.21 -9.24 20.51
CA ALA A 343 -1.12 -10.52 19.78
C ALA A 343 -2.21 -10.63 18.70
N SER A 344 -3.46 -10.27 19.02
CA SER A 344 -4.55 -10.26 18.05
C SER A 344 -4.30 -9.30 16.89
N PHE A 345 -3.72 -8.10 17.17
CA PHE A 345 -3.30 -7.18 16.12
C PHE A 345 -2.14 -7.72 15.27
N LEU A 346 -1.14 -8.38 15.87
CA LEU A 346 -0.08 -9.02 15.08
C LEU A 346 -0.64 -10.09 14.14
N VAL A 347 -1.58 -10.90 14.61
CA VAL A 347 -2.30 -11.87 13.76
C VAL A 347 -3.05 -11.13 12.63
N LEU A 348 -3.76 -10.04 12.93
CA LEU A 348 -4.42 -9.21 11.91
C LEU A 348 -3.43 -8.69 10.87
N PHE A 349 -2.26 -8.22 11.27
CA PHE A 349 -1.23 -7.74 10.34
C PHE A 349 -0.70 -8.87 9.45
N VAL A 350 -0.43 -10.04 10.00
CA VAL A 350 -0.03 -11.21 9.20
C VAL A 350 -1.12 -11.58 8.19
N LEU A 351 -2.38 -11.66 8.64
CA LEU A 351 -3.51 -12.01 7.79
C LEU A 351 -3.80 -10.95 6.71
N THR A 352 -3.70 -9.66 7.04
CA THR A 352 -3.82 -8.59 6.04
C THR A 352 -2.68 -8.62 5.03
N GLY A 353 -1.45 -8.95 5.46
CA GLY A 353 -0.32 -9.16 4.57
C GLY A 353 -0.54 -10.32 3.61
N ILE A 354 -0.91 -11.49 4.13
CA ILE A 354 -1.25 -12.68 3.31
C ILE A 354 -2.40 -12.35 2.35
N GLY A 355 -3.48 -11.77 2.87
CA GLY A 355 -4.63 -11.35 2.07
C GLY A 355 -4.27 -10.34 0.99
N ASN A 356 -3.37 -9.40 1.28
CA ASN A 356 -2.88 -8.43 0.30
C ASN A 356 -2.12 -9.10 -0.84
N GLY A 357 -1.21 -10.04 -0.52
CA GLY A 357 -0.50 -10.82 -1.53
C GLY A 357 -1.44 -11.68 -2.39
N SER A 358 -2.42 -12.34 -1.77
CA SER A 358 -3.36 -13.21 -2.48
C SER A 358 -4.33 -12.44 -3.36
N THR A 359 -4.95 -11.35 -2.87
CA THR A 359 -5.85 -10.51 -3.67
C THR A 359 -5.14 -9.85 -4.83
N PHE A 360 -3.88 -9.42 -4.66
CA PHE A 360 -3.11 -8.81 -5.73
C PHE A 360 -2.89 -9.78 -6.90
N GLN A 361 -2.62 -11.06 -6.62
CA GLN A 361 -2.48 -12.10 -7.63
C GLN A 361 -3.81 -12.50 -8.30
N MET A 362 -4.95 -12.29 -7.62
CA MET A 362 -6.26 -12.54 -8.22
C MET A 362 -6.61 -11.53 -9.32
N ILE A 363 -6.05 -10.31 -9.30
CA ILE A 363 -6.41 -9.25 -10.25
C ILE A 363 -6.16 -9.68 -11.71
N PRO A 364 -4.94 -10.12 -12.12
CA PRO A 364 -4.71 -10.58 -13.49
C PRO A 364 -5.62 -11.73 -13.88
N LYS A 365 -5.82 -12.70 -13.00
CA LYS A 365 -6.67 -13.88 -13.25
C LYS A 365 -8.13 -13.48 -13.48
N ALA A 366 -8.66 -12.53 -12.73
CA ALA A 366 -10.02 -12.04 -12.88
C ALA A 366 -10.24 -11.32 -14.22
N PHE A 367 -9.26 -10.53 -14.68
CA PHE A 367 -9.32 -9.88 -15.99
C PHE A 367 -9.17 -10.89 -17.13
N GLN A 368 -8.26 -11.86 -17.02
CA GLN A 368 -8.13 -12.94 -18.00
C GLN A 368 -9.43 -13.73 -18.15
N ALA A 369 -10.03 -14.16 -17.03
CA ALA A 369 -11.29 -14.90 -17.06
C ALA A 369 -12.42 -14.08 -17.71
N HIS A 370 -12.47 -12.76 -17.45
CA HIS A 370 -13.45 -11.87 -18.05
C HIS A 370 -13.32 -11.78 -19.57
N HIS A 371 -12.09 -11.57 -20.07
CA HIS A 371 -11.83 -11.43 -21.51
C HIS A 371 -11.95 -12.75 -22.26
N LEU A 372 -11.45 -13.86 -21.71
CA LEU A 372 -11.56 -15.19 -22.33
C LEU A 372 -13.02 -15.61 -22.51
N ARG A 373 -13.89 -15.31 -21.56
CA ARG A 373 -15.31 -15.59 -21.69
C ARG A 373 -16.01 -14.72 -22.74
N ALA A 374 -15.61 -13.44 -22.83
CA ALA A 374 -16.12 -12.57 -23.88
C ALA A 374 -15.71 -13.04 -25.28
N ALA A 375 -14.60 -13.76 -25.38
CA ALA A 375 -14.06 -14.35 -26.64
C ALA A 375 -14.46 -15.83 -26.80
N ALA A 376 -15.40 -16.35 -26.01
CA ALA A 376 -15.86 -17.73 -26.14
C ALA A 376 -16.43 -17.96 -27.56
N GLY A 377 -15.85 -18.93 -28.29
CA GLY A 377 -16.22 -19.22 -29.68
C GLY A 377 -15.47 -18.44 -30.77
N ALA A 378 -14.57 -17.52 -30.42
CA ALA A 378 -13.84 -16.69 -31.40
C ALA A 378 -12.58 -17.37 -32.01
N GLY A 379 -12.36 -18.66 -31.75
CA GLY A 379 -11.16 -19.40 -32.22
C GLY A 379 -9.86 -18.94 -31.55
N GLU A 380 -8.73 -19.48 -32.01
CA GLU A 380 -7.40 -19.24 -31.41
C GLU A 380 -6.96 -17.78 -31.53
N ALA A 381 -7.16 -17.17 -32.69
CA ALA A 381 -6.85 -15.76 -32.91
C ALA A 381 -7.64 -14.83 -31.95
N GLY A 382 -8.92 -15.09 -31.73
CA GLY A 382 -9.76 -14.36 -30.79
C GLY A 382 -9.32 -14.55 -29.34
N ARG A 383 -8.89 -15.77 -28.96
CA ARG A 383 -8.32 -16.07 -27.64
C ARG A 383 -7.02 -15.31 -27.38
N LEU A 384 -6.11 -15.26 -28.35
CA LEU A 384 -4.85 -14.49 -28.24
C LEU A 384 -5.11 -12.99 -28.11
N ALA A 385 -6.04 -12.45 -28.90
CA ALA A 385 -6.46 -11.05 -28.80
C ALA A 385 -7.06 -10.72 -27.43
N ALA A 386 -7.88 -11.62 -26.87
CA ALA A 386 -8.48 -11.47 -25.55
C ALA A 386 -7.42 -11.46 -24.42
N LEU A 387 -6.41 -12.32 -24.50
CA LEU A 387 -5.28 -12.34 -23.57
C LEU A 387 -4.44 -11.05 -23.65
N GLY A 388 -4.22 -10.54 -24.87
CA GLY A 388 -3.55 -9.25 -25.07
C GLY A 388 -4.33 -8.10 -24.43
N ALA A 389 -5.64 -8.01 -24.67
CA ALA A 389 -6.51 -7.01 -24.05
C ALA A 389 -6.54 -7.12 -22.51
N ALA A 390 -6.60 -8.35 -21.98
CA ALA A 390 -6.54 -8.59 -20.53
C ALA A 390 -5.23 -8.07 -19.91
N ARG A 391 -4.09 -8.23 -20.58
CA ARG A 391 -2.79 -7.74 -20.09
C ARG A 391 -2.78 -6.21 -19.98
N VAL A 392 -3.25 -5.52 -21.01
CA VAL A 392 -3.30 -4.03 -21.05
C VAL A 392 -4.23 -3.51 -19.96
N GLU A 393 -5.45 -4.05 -19.85
CA GLU A 393 -6.41 -3.63 -18.83
C GLU A 393 -5.93 -3.96 -17.41
N THR A 394 -5.26 -5.10 -17.19
CA THR A 394 -4.70 -5.48 -15.89
C THR A 394 -3.68 -4.45 -15.38
N ALA A 395 -2.80 -3.95 -16.25
CA ALA A 395 -1.79 -2.98 -15.86
C ALA A 395 -2.42 -1.69 -15.30
N ALA A 396 -3.46 -1.17 -15.97
CA ALA A 396 -4.21 -0.02 -15.50
C ALA A 396 -5.05 -0.33 -14.24
N ALA A 397 -5.67 -1.51 -14.20
CA ALA A 397 -6.50 -1.94 -13.08
C ALA A 397 -5.71 -2.10 -11.77
N LEU A 398 -4.46 -2.58 -11.82
CA LEU A 398 -3.60 -2.71 -10.64
C LEU A 398 -3.42 -1.37 -9.92
N GLY A 399 -3.15 -0.30 -10.66
CA GLY A 399 -3.00 1.06 -10.10
C GLY A 399 -4.31 1.58 -9.50
N PHE A 400 -5.43 1.44 -10.22
CA PHE A 400 -6.74 1.91 -9.77
C PHE A 400 -7.26 1.13 -8.56
N ILE A 401 -7.19 -0.21 -8.60
CA ILE A 401 -7.60 -1.08 -7.49
C ILE A 401 -6.76 -0.76 -6.24
N ALA A 402 -5.45 -0.52 -6.42
CA ALA A 402 -4.58 -0.11 -5.33
C ALA A 402 -4.93 1.30 -4.78
N ALA A 403 -5.42 2.20 -5.62
CA ALA A 403 -5.90 3.51 -5.18
C ALA A 403 -7.18 3.36 -4.33
N ILE A 404 -8.19 2.66 -4.84
CA ILE A 404 -9.43 2.42 -4.10
C ILE A 404 -9.17 1.63 -2.81
N GLY A 405 -8.32 0.58 -2.86
CA GLY A 405 -7.95 -0.20 -1.68
C GLY A 405 -7.35 0.66 -0.57
N ALA A 406 -6.55 1.67 -0.92
CA ALA A 406 -5.90 2.52 0.07
C ALA A 406 -6.87 3.40 0.89
N TYR A 407 -8.12 3.62 0.44
CA TYR A 407 -9.12 4.33 1.25
C TYR A 407 -9.44 3.64 2.58
N GLY A 408 -9.21 2.32 2.70
CA GLY A 408 -9.30 1.63 3.99
C GLY A 408 -8.37 2.22 5.05
N GLY A 409 -7.22 2.76 4.62
CA GLY A 409 -6.29 3.49 5.48
C GLY A 409 -6.86 4.77 6.10
N TRP A 410 -7.86 5.39 5.46
CA TRP A 410 -8.62 6.49 6.01
C TRP A 410 -9.84 5.99 6.82
N LEU A 411 -10.59 5.04 6.27
CA LEU A 411 -11.84 4.56 6.86
C LEU A 411 -11.65 4.01 8.28
N ILE A 412 -10.60 3.24 8.52
CA ILE A 412 -10.39 2.55 9.80
C ILE A 412 -10.02 3.53 10.93
N PRO A 413 -8.98 4.39 10.82
CA PRO A 413 -8.69 5.35 11.87
C PRO A 413 -9.83 6.36 12.08
N GLN A 414 -10.47 6.82 11.00
CA GLN A 414 -11.64 7.69 11.10
C GLN A 414 -12.79 6.99 11.81
N GLY A 415 -13.03 5.70 11.52
CA GLY A 415 -14.00 4.87 12.22
C GLY A 415 -13.70 4.77 13.72
N TYR A 416 -12.44 4.61 14.13
CA TYR A 416 -12.04 4.63 15.54
C TYR A 416 -12.36 5.98 16.20
N GLY A 417 -12.06 7.09 15.50
CA GLY A 417 -12.36 8.44 15.99
C GLY A 417 -13.85 8.67 16.20
N VAL A 418 -14.67 8.36 15.18
CA VAL A 418 -16.13 8.49 15.24
C VAL A 418 -16.73 7.56 16.31
N SER A 419 -16.32 6.30 16.37
CA SER A 419 -16.76 5.34 17.37
C SER A 419 -16.46 5.86 18.78
N THR A 420 -15.23 6.36 19.00
CA THR A 420 -14.81 6.89 20.30
C THR A 420 -15.64 8.12 20.72
N SER A 421 -15.95 9.01 19.78
CA SER A 421 -16.77 10.20 20.07
C SER A 421 -18.24 9.88 20.37
N LEU A 422 -18.80 8.83 19.73
CA LEU A 422 -20.20 8.47 19.89
C LEU A 422 -20.46 7.47 21.00
N THR A 423 -19.53 6.53 21.23
CA THR A 423 -19.73 5.39 22.16
C THR A 423 -18.69 5.32 23.27
N GLY A 424 -17.77 6.28 23.36
CA GLY A 424 -16.71 6.31 24.36
C GLY A 424 -15.56 5.33 24.10
N GLY A 425 -15.56 4.58 22.96
CA GLY A 425 -14.50 3.63 22.65
C GLY A 425 -14.51 3.13 21.20
N PRO A 426 -13.49 2.36 20.77
CA PRO A 426 -13.34 1.92 19.38
C PRO A 426 -14.17 0.67 19.03
N ILE A 427 -14.88 0.06 20.00
CA ILE A 427 -15.53 -1.26 19.85
C ILE A 427 -16.60 -1.26 18.75
N ALA A 428 -17.39 -0.18 18.61
CA ALA A 428 -18.40 -0.10 17.56
C ALA A 428 -17.78 -0.12 16.16
N ALA A 429 -16.64 0.55 15.96
CA ALA A 429 -15.90 0.50 14.69
C ALA A 429 -15.35 -0.92 14.40
N LEU A 430 -14.90 -1.65 15.41
CA LEU A 430 -14.43 -3.03 15.25
C LEU A 430 -15.56 -3.99 14.85
N TRP A 431 -16.77 -3.81 15.38
CA TRP A 431 -17.95 -4.54 14.89
C TRP A 431 -18.28 -4.21 13.43
N GLY A 432 -18.15 -2.94 13.04
CA GLY A 432 -18.26 -2.52 11.64
C GLY A 432 -17.25 -3.22 10.72
N LEU A 433 -16.00 -3.43 11.19
CA LEU A 433 -14.99 -4.19 10.45
C LEU A 433 -15.36 -5.67 10.32
N ILE A 434 -15.87 -6.31 11.37
CA ILE A 434 -16.38 -7.69 11.27
C ILE A 434 -17.47 -7.78 10.19
N ALA A 435 -18.47 -6.89 10.22
CA ALA A 435 -19.53 -6.86 9.23
C ALA A 435 -18.96 -6.68 7.80
N PHE A 436 -17.98 -5.80 7.63
CA PHE A 436 -17.32 -5.59 6.35
C PHE A 436 -16.55 -6.85 5.87
N TYR A 437 -15.85 -7.55 6.75
CA TYR A 437 -15.16 -8.80 6.38
C TYR A 437 -16.12 -9.93 6.04
N VAL A 438 -17.30 -9.99 6.68
CA VAL A 438 -18.37 -10.91 6.29
C VAL A 438 -18.85 -10.62 4.86
N VAL A 439 -19.00 -9.34 4.50
CA VAL A 439 -19.33 -8.95 3.12
C VAL A 439 -18.21 -9.40 2.16
N CYS A 440 -16.94 -9.18 2.51
CA CYS A 440 -15.82 -9.64 1.69
C CYS A 440 -15.81 -11.16 1.51
N LEU A 441 -16.07 -11.94 2.58
CA LEU A 441 -16.23 -13.40 2.50
C LEU A 441 -17.34 -13.81 1.52
N ALA A 442 -18.50 -13.17 1.61
CA ALA A 442 -19.62 -13.43 0.71
C ALA A 442 -19.23 -13.12 -0.75
N VAL A 443 -18.57 -11.98 -0.98
CA VAL A 443 -18.10 -11.58 -2.32
C VAL A 443 -17.11 -12.59 -2.91
N VAL A 444 -16.13 -13.04 -2.12
CA VAL A 444 -15.16 -14.07 -2.58
C VAL A 444 -15.89 -15.39 -2.87
N ARG A 445 -16.80 -15.82 -1.98
CA ARG A 445 -17.54 -17.07 -2.11
C ARG A 445 -18.37 -17.11 -3.40
N TRP A 446 -19.07 -16.01 -3.70
CA TRP A 446 -19.98 -15.96 -4.86
C TRP A 446 -19.30 -15.71 -6.19
N ASN A 447 -18.19 -14.94 -6.21
CA ASN A 447 -17.56 -14.57 -7.47
C ASN A 447 -16.35 -15.44 -7.87
N PHE A 448 -15.74 -16.19 -6.93
CA PHE A 448 -14.49 -16.90 -7.20
C PHE A 448 -14.51 -18.36 -6.75
N LEU A 449 -15.26 -18.75 -5.70
CA LEU A 449 -15.26 -20.11 -5.18
C LEU A 449 -16.47 -20.97 -5.65
N ARG A 450 -17.48 -20.35 -6.25
CA ARG A 450 -18.54 -21.06 -6.95
C ARG A 450 -18.28 -21.00 -8.46
N PRO A 451 -18.84 -21.89 -9.28
CA PRO A 451 -18.85 -21.71 -10.74
C PRO A 451 -19.43 -20.35 -11.07
N SER A 452 -18.58 -19.42 -11.48
CA SER A 452 -18.88 -18.01 -11.60
C SER A 452 -18.18 -17.41 -12.80
N PRO A 453 -18.69 -16.30 -13.38
CA PRO A 453 -18.02 -15.61 -14.47
C PRO A 453 -16.58 -15.19 -14.22
N LEU A 454 -16.12 -15.16 -12.99
CA LEU A 454 -14.74 -14.77 -12.63
C LEU A 454 -13.89 -15.94 -12.10
N SER A 455 -14.46 -17.14 -11.93
CA SER A 455 -13.68 -18.33 -11.60
C SER A 455 -12.97 -18.84 -12.86
N VAL A 456 -11.66 -19.04 -12.78
CA VAL A 456 -10.92 -19.78 -13.81
C VAL A 456 -11.16 -21.25 -13.49
N GLU A 457 -12.04 -21.93 -14.23
CA GLU A 457 -12.05 -23.38 -14.23
C GLU A 457 -10.68 -23.84 -14.77
N SER A 458 -9.97 -24.64 -14.01
CA SER A 458 -8.83 -25.39 -14.53
C SER A 458 -9.37 -26.23 -15.71
N GLU A 459 -8.99 -25.87 -16.94
CA GLU A 459 -9.26 -26.72 -18.10
C GLU A 459 -8.76 -28.12 -17.73
N PRO A 460 -9.57 -29.19 -17.95
CA PRO A 460 -9.05 -30.54 -17.87
C PRO A 460 -7.87 -30.62 -18.84
N ALA A 461 -6.72 -31.06 -18.33
CA ALA A 461 -5.56 -31.35 -19.13
C ALA A 461 -6.01 -32.11 -20.39
N PHE A 462 -5.63 -31.63 -21.57
CA PHE A 462 -5.94 -32.24 -22.84
C PHE A 462 -5.69 -33.74 -22.74
N ALA A 463 -6.75 -34.51 -22.63
CA ALA A 463 -6.71 -35.94 -22.92
C ALA A 463 -6.27 -36.04 -24.37
N GLY A 464 -5.13 -36.70 -24.57
CA GLY A 464 -4.41 -36.77 -25.84
C GLY A 464 -5.33 -37.02 -27.02
N ALA A 465 -5.22 -36.14 -28.01
CA ALA A 465 -5.66 -36.46 -29.36
C ALA A 465 -4.86 -37.70 -29.78
N GLY A 466 -5.55 -38.83 -29.87
CA GLY A 466 -5.00 -40.08 -30.30
C GLY A 466 -4.35 -39.90 -31.68
N VAL A 467 -3.10 -40.31 -31.76
CA VAL A 467 -2.43 -40.57 -33.03
C VAL A 467 -3.26 -41.65 -33.74
N GLY A 468 -4.10 -41.19 -34.64
CA GLY A 468 -4.77 -42.08 -35.57
C GLY A 468 -3.70 -42.75 -36.46
N SER A 469 -3.43 -44.01 -36.17
CA SER A 469 -2.74 -44.92 -37.12
C SER A 469 -3.56 -45.02 -38.38
N SER A 470 -3.07 -44.48 -39.49
CA SER A 470 -3.54 -44.84 -40.84
C SER A 470 -2.97 -46.21 -41.20
N PRO A 471 -3.77 -47.16 -41.69
CA PRO A 471 -3.28 -48.41 -42.24
C PRO A 471 -2.95 -48.25 -43.75
N GLN A 472 -1.82 -48.85 -44.13
CA GLN A 472 -1.32 -49.19 -45.48
C GLN A 472 -0.85 -48.04 -46.38
#